data_ce29072dc3d229e49a8806d2540f120b
#
_entry.id   ce29072dc3d229e49a8806d2540f120b
#
_cell.length_a   1.000
_cell.length_b   1.000
_cell.length_c   1.000
_cell.angle_alpha   90.00
_cell.angle_beta   90.00
_cell.angle_gamma   90.00
#
_symmetry.space_group_name_H-M   'P 1'
#
loop_
_entity.id
_entity.type
_entity.pdbx_description
1 polymer ?
#
loop_
_entity_poly.entity_id
_entity_poly.type
_entity_poly.pdbx_seq_one_letter_code
_entity_poly.pdbx_strand_id
1 'polypeptide(L)' 'MQAYGNTRGGSGVVAYESGPDWIVLRFVDGATYRYDARHPGPWHVAEMQRLAAAGRGLSTYLNQHVRDDYAARLA' A
#
# COMPACT_ATOMS: atom_id res chain seq x y z
N MET A 1 -1.60 9.84 8.83
CA MET A 1 -1.07 8.65 8.16
C MET A 1 -0.11 7.92 9.08
N GLN A 2 -0.20 6.62 9.13
CA GLN A 2 0.64 5.82 10.02
C GLN A 2 1.96 5.47 9.31
N ALA A 3 3.08 5.52 10.02
CA ALA A 3 4.36 5.12 9.46
C ALA A 3 4.36 3.63 9.13
N TYR A 4 4.88 3.28 7.95
CA TYR A 4 5.10 1.88 7.58
C TYR A 4 6.38 1.39 8.26
N GLY A 5 6.31 0.25 8.96
CA GLY A 5 7.43 -0.25 9.74
C GLY A 5 8.70 -0.48 8.97
N ASN A 6 8.58 -1.01 7.73
CA ASN A 6 9.72 -1.23 6.84
C ASN A 6 10.84 -2.00 7.52
N THR A 7 10.50 -3.14 8.12
CA THR A 7 11.38 -3.91 9.00
C THR A 7 12.72 -4.26 8.36
N ARG A 8 12.72 -4.50 7.06
CA ARG A 8 13.95 -4.88 6.34
C ARG A 8 14.71 -3.70 5.77
N GLY A 9 14.13 -2.50 5.83
CA GLY A 9 14.69 -1.35 5.15
C GLY A 9 14.54 -1.47 3.63
N GLY A 10 14.80 -0.40 2.90
CA GLY A 10 14.81 -0.40 1.45
C GLY A 10 13.45 -0.45 0.77
N SER A 11 12.36 -0.49 1.51
CA SER A 11 11.02 -0.40 0.93
C SER A 11 10.77 1.00 0.40
N GLY A 12 10.07 1.10 -0.74
CA GLY A 12 9.63 2.39 -1.24
C GLY A 12 8.46 2.99 -0.45
N VAL A 13 7.74 2.17 0.33
CA VAL A 13 6.58 2.63 1.10
C VAL A 13 7.06 3.18 2.43
N VAL A 14 6.65 4.41 2.77
CA VAL A 14 7.05 5.05 4.04
C VAL A 14 5.88 5.27 4.99
N ALA A 15 4.65 5.35 4.50
CA ALA A 15 3.47 5.57 5.35
C ALA A 15 2.23 5.00 4.68
N TYR A 16 1.21 4.74 5.49
CA TYR A 16 -0.06 4.25 4.97
C TYR A 16 -1.22 4.70 5.85
N GLU A 17 -2.40 4.64 5.27
CA GLU A 17 -3.66 4.87 5.96
C GLU A 17 -4.68 3.92 5.38
N SER A 18 -5.52 3.28 6.21
CA SER A 18 -6.47 2.31 5.71
C SER A 18 -7.84 2.47 6.36
N GLY A 19 -8.86 2.09 5.61
CA GLY A 19 -10.23 2.00 6.07
C GLY A 19 -10.79 0.60 5.83
N PRO A 20 -12.12 0.43 5.89
CA PRO A 20 -12.69 -0.92 5.78
C PRO A 20 -12.36 -1.63 4.48
N ASP A 21 -12.32 -0.91 3.35
CA ASP A 21 -12.13 -1.50 2.03
C ASP A 21 -11.15 -0.73 1.15
N TRP A 22 -10.29 0.07 1.76
CA TRP A 22 -9.31 0.87 1.02
C TRP A 22 -8.01 1.00 1.81
N ILE A 23 -6.93 1.33 1.08
CA ILE A 23 -5.65 1.67 1.67
C ILE A 23 -5.00 2.75 0.82
N VAL A 24 -4.37 3.72 1.47
CA VAL A 24 -3.58 4.76 0.84
C VAL A 24 -2.13 4.53 1.22
N LEU A 25 -1.24 4.55 0.23
CA LEU A 25 0.19 4.35 0.43
C LEU A 25 0.95 5.58 -0.02
N ARG A 26 1.89 6.02 0.82
CA ARG A 26 2.84 7.07 0.45
C ARG A 26 4.21 6.44 0.25
N PHE A 27 4.84 6.80 -0.84
CA PHE A 27 6.18 6.32 -1.20
C PHE A 27 7.25 7.34 -0.84
N VAL A 28 8.48 6.88 -0.84
CA VAL A 28 9.64 7.69 -0.40
C VAL A 28 9.82 8.97 -1.22
N ASP A 29 9.41 8.97 -2.48
CA ASP A 29 9.48 10.13 -3.35
C ASP A 29 8.28 11.09 -3.21
N GLY A 30 7.38 10.80 -2.28
CA GLY A 30 6.19 11.60 -2.05
C GLY A 30 4.96 11.17 -2.83
N ALA A 31 5.11 10.27 -3.80
CA ALA A 31 3.97 9.75 -4.55
C ALA A 31 3.00 9.04 -3.60
N THR A 32 1.71 9.32 -3.75
CA THR A 32 0.68 8.79 -2.86
C THR A 32 -0.45 8.23 -3.71
N TYR A 33 -0.81 6.97 -3.47
CA TYR A 33 -1.82 6.25 -4.25
C TYR A 33 -2.89 5.66 -3.35
N ARG A 34 -4.12 5.63 -3.86
CA ARG A 34 -5.24 4.97 -3.20
C ARG A 34 -5.57 3.66 -3.92
N TYR A 35 -5.76 2.59 -3.16
CA TYR A 35 -6.20 1.27 -3.63
C TYR A 35 -7.49 0.94 -2.92
N ASP A 36 -8.46 0.39 -3.65
CA ASP A 36 -9.76 0.08 -3.04
C ASP A 36 -10.38 -1.19 -3.63
N ALA A 37 -11.65 -1.45 -3.27
CA ALA A 37 -12.35 -2.65 -3.67
C ALA A 37 -12.55 -2.76 -5.19
N ARG A 38 -12.40 -1.67 -5.93
CA ARG A 38 -12.51 -1.68 -7.39
C ARG A 38 -11.16 -1.85 -8.06
N HIS A 39 -10.11 -1.27 -7.48
CA HIS A 39 -8.76 -1.29 -8.04
C HIS A 39 -7.73 -1.36 -6.91
N PRO A 40 -7.11 -2.50 -6.70
CA PRO A 40 -7.11 -3.75 -7.47
C PRO A 40 -8.18 -4.76 -7.04
N GLY A 41 -9.06 -4.42 -6.11
CA GLY A 41 -10.10 -5.28 -5.62
C GLY A 41 -9.95 -5.61 -4.14
N PRO A 42 -11.04 -6.10 -3.49
CA PRO A 42 -11.05 -6.27 -2.04
C PRO A 42 -10.04 -7.29 -1.54
N TRP A 43 -9.77 -8.33 -2.30
CA TRP A 43 -8.80 -9.36 -1.92
C TRP A 43 -7.40 -8.77 -1.76
N HIS A 44 -6.96 -7.98 -2.75
CA HIS A 44 -5.64 -7.36 -2.71
C HIS A 44 -5.55 -6.29 -1.63
N VAL A 45 -6.62 -5.51 -1.45
CA VAL A 45 -6.64 -4.49 -0.40
C VAL A 45 -6.49 -5.13 0.97
N ALA A 46 -7.21 -6.22 1.25
CA ALA A 46 -7.10 -6.91 2.53
C ALA A 46 -5.68 -7.41 2.78
N GLU A 47 -5.04 -7.96 1.76
CA GLU A 47 -3.66 -8.45 1.88
C GLU A 47 -2.69 -7.30 2.09
N MET A 48 -2.87 -6.20 1.38
CA MET A 48 -2.03 -5.01 1.58
C MET A 48 -2.18 -4.44 2.99
N GLN A 49 -3.40 -4.43 3.54
CA GLN A 49 -3.64 -3.98 4.90
C GLN A 49 -2.92 -4.87 5.91
N ARG A 50 -2.93 -6.17 5.69
CA ARG A 50 -2.24 -7.13 6.55
C ARG A 50 -0.72 -6.89 6.53
N LEU A 51 -0.16 -6.72 5.34
CA LEU A 51 1.28 -6.48 5.18
C LEU A 51 1.69 -5.13 5.74
N ALA A 52 0.86 -4.10 5.55
CA ALA A 52 1.14 -2.78 6.13
C ALA A 52 1.20 -2.84 7.65
N ALA A 53 0.27 -3.55 8.28
CA ALA A 53 0.26 -3.72 9.74
C ALA A 53 1.47 -4.53 10.21
N ALA A 54 1.92 -5.50 9.42
CA ALA A 54 3.09 -6.30 9.75
C ALA A 54 4.41 -5.52 9.56
N GLY A 55 4.38 -4.46 8.76
CA GLY A 55 5.56 -3.62 8.52
C GLY A 55 6.59 -4.23 7.59
N ARG A 56 6.19 -5.19 6.74
CA ARG A 56 7.12 -5.83 5.80
C ARG A 56 6.36 -6.50 4.66
N GLY A 57 7.05 -6.63 3.52
CA GLY A 57 6.56 -7.40 2.37
C GLY A 57 5.65 -6.61 1.45
N LEU A 58 5.30 -5.38 1.79
CA LEU A 58 4.32 -4.63 1.02
C LEU A 58 4.85 -4.23 -0.36
N SER A 59 6.08 -3.74 -0.46
CA SER A 59 6.68 -3.38 -1.76
C SER A 59 6.74 -4.57 -2.71
N THR A 60 7.15 -5.72 -2.20
CA THR A 60 7.21 -6.94 -3.01
C THR A 60 5.83 -7.31 -3.51
N TYR A 61 4.83 -7.26 -2.63
CA TYR A 61 3.46 -7.58 -3.00
C TYR A 61 2.96 -6.63 -4.09
N LEU A 62 3.20 -5.33 -3.94
CA LEU A 62 2.80 -4.34 -4.93
C LEU A 62 3.39 -4.65 -6.30
N ASN A 63 4.69 -4.94 -6.34
CA ASN A 63 5.37 -5.22 -7.60
C ASN A 63 4.88 -6.51 -8.26
N GLN A 64 4.54 -7.52 -7.48
CA GLN A 64 4.15 -8.82 -8.00
C GLN A 64 2.67 -8.90 -8.39
N HIS A 65 1.79 -8.15 -7.73
CA HIS A 65 0.36 -8.39 -7.83
C HIS A 65 -0.46 -7.19 -8.29
N VAL A 66 -0.13 -5.98 -7.88
CA VAL A 66 -1.01 -4.85 -8.12
C VAL A 66 -0.40 -3.74 -8.97
N ARG A 67 0.91 -3.54 -8.91
CA ARG A 67 1.65 -2.57 -9.72
C ARG A 67 0.86 -1.25 -9.91
N ASP A 68 0.37 -1.03 -11.15
CA ASP A 68 -0.32 0.21 -11.51
C ASP A 68 -1.83 0.14 -11.32
N ASP A 69 -2.35 -0.94 -10.73
CA ASP A 69 -3.80 -1.11 -10.55
C ASP A 69 -4.28 -0.40 -9.29
N TYR A 70 -4.10 0.90 -9.24
CA TYR A 70 -4.60 1.74 -8.14
C TYR A 70 -5.87 2.45 -8.56
N ALA A 71 -6.68 2.85 -7.55
CA ALA A 71 -7.93 3.56 -7.80
C ALA A 71 -7.67 5.02 -8.18
N ALA A 72 -6.68 5.66 -7.53
CA ALA A 72 -6.36 7.06 -7.78
C ALA A 72 -4.95 7.38 -7.33
N ARG A 73 -4.32 8.33 -8.03
CA ARG A 73 -3.10 8.96 -7.56
C ARG A 73 -3.46 10.25 -6.84
N LEU A 74 -3.06 10.39 -5.59
CA LEU A 74 -3.41 11.52 -4.75
C LEU A 74 -2.33 12.61 -4.71
N ALA A 75 -1.10 12.24 -4.94
CA ALA A 75 0.00 13.19 -4.93
C ALA A 75 1.18 12.74 -5.79
#